data_c0166d000e1c94fc38699e4fbd9fa9fd
#
_entry.id   c0166d000e1c94fc38699e4fbd9fa9fd
#
_cell.length_a   1.000
_cell.length_b   1.000
_cell.length_c   1.000
_cell.angle_alpha   90.00
_cell.angle_beta   90.00
_cell.angle_gamma   90.00
#
_symmetry.space_group_name_H-M   'P 1'
#
loop_
_entity.id
_entity.type
_entity.pdbx_description
1 polymer ?
#
loop_
_entity_poly.entity_id
_entity_poly.type
_entity_poly.pdbx_seq_one_letter_code
_entity_poly.pdbx_strand_id
1 'polypeptide(L)'
;MRAFDTLFTPAQKARLGAAIPRRYACRSYTGEPTVADWAALSYAAERYALPGARLVLAHVSESLFTGTLLNMGRVTGCTVAAAVIASSQVERSRIHAGILGEALCLEATAMELGCCWISGTYRKKLLQLPLADGEAVLAIIALGVPKQMTQPPRKRKPIERLCEGDHTLWPEELRRAAEAVRLAPSAMNMQPWTMKLGNYRFSFDAPDRAQLDLGIALCHAELTLSSPHTWHFRQSRRDPAAWIEEK
;
A
#
# COMPACT_ATOMS: atom_id res chain seq x y z
N MET A 1 0.68 -4.37 -20.79
CA MET A 1 0.80 -4.20 -19.33
C MET A 1 0.36 -2.80 -19.00
N ARG A 2 -0.45 -2.58 -17.96
CA ARG A 2 -0.95 -1.23 -17.62
C ARG A 2 0.16 -0.39 -17.02
N ALA A 3 0.15 0.92 -17.29
CA ALA A 3 0.97 1.88 -16.58
C ALA A 3 0.29 2.24 -15.24
N PHE A 4 1.05 2.77 -14.28
CA PHE A 4 0.52 3.06 -12.96
C PHE A 4 -0.59 4.14 -13.00
N ASP A 5 -0.41 5.17 -13.81
CA ASP A 5 -1.38 6.26 -14.05
C ASP A 5 -2.71 5.81 -14.69
N THR A 6 -2.78 4.59 -15.22
CA THR A 6 -3.98 3.99 -15.79
C THR A 6 -4.50 2.79 -15.00
N LEU A 7 -3.95 2.54 -13.81
CA LEU A 7 -4.30 1.40 -12.97
C LEU A 7 -5.75 1.49 -12.45
N PHE A 8 -6.19 2.70 -12.12
CA PHE A 8 -7.50 2.97 -11.52
C PHE A 8 -8.40 3.75 -12.47
N THR A 9 -9.66 3.36 -12.56
CA THR A 9 -10.71 4.18 -13.19
C THR A 9 -11.08 5.36 -12.28
N PRO A 10 -11.70 6.44 -12.81
CA PRO A 10 -12.17 7.55 -11.97
C PRO A 10 -13.10 7.11 -10.83
N ALA A 11 -14.01 6.16 -11.09
CA ALA A 11 -14.91 5.61 -10.07
C ALA A 11 -14.13 4.86 -8.97
N GLN A 12 -13.07 4.13 -9.33
CA GLN A 12 -12.20 3.48 -8.36
C GLN A 12 -11.38 4.49 -7.56
N LYS A 13 -10.83 5.53 -8.18
CA LYS A 13 -10.14 6.61 -7.47
C LYS A 13 -11.05 7.24 -6.42
N ALA A 14 -12.28 7.59 -6.78
CA ALA A 14 -13.25 8.16 -5.85
C ALA A 14 -13.57 7.21 -4.68
N ARG A 15 -13.87 5.93 -4.97
CA ARG A 15 -14.23 4.93 -3.96
C ARG A 15 -13.07 4.60 -3.03
N LEU A 16 -11.88 4.33 -3.58
CA LEU A 16 -10.70 3.96 -2.79
C LEU A 16 -10.10 5.17 -2.08
N GLY A 17 -10.15 6.35 -2.69
CA GLY A 17 -9.76 7.60 -2.03
C GLY A 17 -10.59 7.87 -0.78
N ALA A 18 -11.91 7.62 -0.83
CA ALA A 18 -12.79 7.72 0.34
C ALA A 18 -12.49 6.65 1.42
N ALA A 19 -11.81 5.57 1.09
CA ALA A 19 -11.38 4.55 2.05
C ALA A 19 -10.09 4.93 2.81
N ILE A 20 -9.24 5.80 2.25
CA ILE A 20 -7.96 6.22 2.86
C ILE A 20 -8.12 6.68 4.32
N PRO A 21 -9.03 7.60 4.66
CA PRO A 21 -9.18 8.06 6.04
C PRO A 21 -9.73 6.97 6.97
N ARG A 22 -10.39 5.94 6.46
CA ARG A 22 -10.98 4.84 7.25
C ARG A 22 -10.01 3.68 7.47
N ARG A 23 -9.01 3.48 6.59
CA ARG A 23 -8.07 2.36 6.67
C ARG A 23 -7.22 2.43 7.94
N TYR A 24 -7.14 1.36 8.68
CA TYR A 24 -6.25 1.21 9.85
C TYR A 24 -5.61 -0.18 9.86
N ALA A 25 -4.59 -0.39 10.68
CA ALA A 25 -3.96 -1.69 10.86
C ALA A 25 -4.82 -2.55 11.81
N CYS A 26 -5.75 -3.31 11.25
CA CYS A 26 -6.57 -4.26 12.00
C CYS A 26 -5.73 -5.48 12.39
N ARG A 27 -5.72 -5.82 13.68
CA ARG A 27 -4.98 -6.98 14.20
C ARG A 27 -5.84 -7.99 14.94
N SER A 28 -7.14 -7.75 15.05
CA SER A 28 -8.09 -8.68 15.70
C SER A 28 -9.30 -8.85 14.80
N TYR A 29 -9.58 -10.09 14.47
CA TYR A 29 -10.62 -10.48 13.54
C TYR A 29 -11.61 -11.42 14.21
N THR A 30 -12.87 -11.43 13.75
CA THR A 30 -13.95 -12.33 14.23
C THR A 30 -14.40 -13.32 13.17
N GLY A 31 -13.92 -13.18 11.94
CA GLY A 31 -14.31 -14.06 10.85
C GLY A 31 -13.61 -13.74 9.53
N GLU A 32 -13.85 -14.61 8.59
CA GLU A 32 -13.38 -14.47 7.20
C GLU A 32 -14.24 -13.51 6.39
N PRO A 33 -13.72 -12.95 5.29
CA PRO A 33 -14.53 -12.33 4.26
C PRO A 33 -15.64 -13.27 3.78
N THR A 34 -16.80 -12.74 3.47
CA THR A 34 -17.88 -13.53 2.84
C THR A 34 -17.43 -14.07 1.47
N VAL A 35 -18.19 -15.02 0.91
CA VAL A 35 -17.91 -15.52 -0.45
C VAL A 35 -17.91 -14.40 -1.49
N ALA A 36 -18.82 -13.42 -1.34
CA ALA A 36 -18.88 -12.26 -2.23
C ALA A 36 -17.66 -11.34 -2.04
N ASP A 37 -17.23 -11.08 -0.79
CA ASP A 37 -16.04 -10.30 -0.50
C ASP A 37 -14.78 -10.99 -1.02
N TRP A 38 -14.67 -12.31 -0.83
CA TRP A 38 -13.57 -13.10 -1.36
C TRP A 38 -13.48 -12.99 -2.89
N ALA A 39 -14.62 -13.13 -3.59
CA ALA A 39 -14.66 -12.99 -5.04
C ALA A 39 -14.23 -11.59 -5.50
N ALA A 40 -14.70 -10.55 -4.80
CA ALA A 40 -14.33 -9.16 -5.09
C ALA A 40 -12.85 -8.88 -4.84
N LEU A 41 -12.29 -9.38 -3.72
CA LEU A 41 -10.86 -9.25 -3.41
C LEU A 41 -9.98 -10.02 -4.39
N SER A 42 -10.39 -11.24 -4.79
CA SER A 42 -9.68 -12.05 -5.79
C SER A 42 -9.66 -11.35 -7.14
N TYR A 43 -10.80 -10.83 -7.57
CA TYR A 43 -10.88 -10.05 -8.80
C TYR A 43 -9.99 -8.79 -8.74
N ALA A 44 -9.98 -8.07 -7.61
CA ALA A 44 -9.11 -6.92 -7.42
C ALA A 44 -7.63 -7.31 -7.48
N ALA A 45 -7.23 -8.41 -6.83
CA ALA A 45 -5.85 -8.90 -6.82
C ALA A 45 -5.36 -9.29 -8.23
N GLU A 46 -6.23 -9.89 -9.05
CA GLU A 46 -5.91 -10.22 -10.44
C GLU A 46 -5.89 -8.99 -11.36
N ARG A 47 -6.83 -8.09 -11.15
CA ARG A 47 -6.97 -6.88 -11.96
C ARG A 47 -5.84 -5.89 -11.75
N TYR A 48 -5.37 -5.71 -10.52
CA TYR A 48 -4.27 -4.84 -10.20
C TYR A 48 -2.95 -5.52 -10.58
N ALA A 49 -2.45 -5.21 -11.77
CA ALA A 49 -1.26 -5.81 -12.33
C ALA A 49 -0.27 -4.72 -12.78
N LEU A 50 0.92 -4.75 -12.22
CA LEU A 50 2.06 -3.93 -12.60
C LEU A 50 3.29 -4.83 -12.84
N PRO A 51 4.28 -4.40 -13.64
CA PRO A 51 5.44 -5.21 -13.98
C PRO A 51 6.17 -5.76 -12.76
N GLY A 52 6.40 -7.07 -12.72
CA GLY A 52 7.20 -7.75 -11.70
C GLY A 52 6.58 -7.79 -10.31
N ALA A 53 5.29 -7.45 -10.16
CA ALA A 53 4.58 -7.52 -8.91
C ALA A 53 3.21 -8.19 -9.07
N ARG A 54 2.79 -8.97 -8.10
CA ARG A 54 1.49 -9.63 -8.06
C ARG A 54 1.02 -9.89 -6.63
N LEU A 55 -0.27 -10.12 -6.49
CA LEU A 55 -0.91 -10.49 -5.24
C LEU A 55 -1.47 -11.91 -5.34
N VAL A 56 -1.41 -12.66 -4.26
CA VAL A 56 -2.03 -13.99 -4.15
C VAL A 56 -2.82 -14.06 -2.85
N LEU A 57 -4.15 -14.19 -2.97
CA LEU A 57 -5.00 -14.47 -1.82
C LEU A 57 -4.93 -15.95 -1.47
N ALA A 58 -4.91 -16.25 -0.18
CA ALA A 58 -4.90 -17.61 0.33
C ALA A 58 -5.62 -17.72 1.67
N HIS A 59 -6.30 -18.85 1.88
CA HIS A 59 -6.65 -19.28 3.21
C HIS A 59 -5.39 -19.76 3.91
N VAL A 60 -5.20 -19.35 5.15
CA VAL A 60 -4.00 -19.63 5.93
C VAL A 60 -4.37 -20.08 7.34
N SER A 61 -3.49 -20.84 7.96
CA SER A 61 -3.66 -21.13 9.39
C SER A 61 -3.41 -19.87 10.23
N GLU A 62 -4.20 -19.63 11.26
CA GLU A 62 -3.97 -18.56 12.24
C GLU A 62 -2.54 -18.62 12.82
N SER A 63 -1.95 -19.81 12.88
CA SER A 63 -0.56 -20.02 13.30
C SER A 63 0.46 -19.30 12.43
N LEU A 64 0.11 -18.89 11.19
CA LEU A 64 0.96 -18.05 10.34
C LEU A 64 1.36 -16.75 11.05
N PHE A 65 0.45 -16.18 11.84
CA PHE A 65 0.60 -14.90 12.51
C PHE A 65 1.14 -15.03 13.96
N THR A 66 1.29 -16.28 14.47
CA THR A 66 1.78 -16.54 15.82
C THR A 66 3.28 -16.85 15.82
N GLY A 67 4.02 -16.24 16.69
CA GLY A 67 5.37 -16.73 17.02
C GLY A 67 6.54 -15.91 16.54
N THR A 68 6.50 -14.63 16.78
CA THR A 68 7.74 -13.86 16.86
C THR A 68 8.05 -13.51 18.32
N LEU A 69 9.34 -13.49 18.63
CA LEU A 69 9.92 -13.28 19.98
C LEU A 69 9.48 -11.97 20.65
N LEU A 70 8.92 -11.07 19.85
CA LEU A 70 8.39 -9.78 20.28
C LEU A 70 6.88 -9.80 20.01
N ASN A 71 6.07 -9.77 21.07
CA ASN A 71 4.60 -9.63 21.00
C ASN A 71 4.11 -8.34 20.29
N MET A 72 4.99 -7.70 19.52
CA MET A 72 4.68 -6.49 18.78
C MET A 72 3.89 -6.84 17.52
N GLY A 73 2.61 -6.48 17.53
CA GLY A 73 1.76 -6.57 16.34
C GLY A 73 1.14 -7.96 16.11
N ARG A 74 0.91 -8.75 17.18
CA ARG A 74 0.19 -10.03 17.09
C ARG A 74 -1.15 -9.84 16.38
N VAL A 75 -1.39 -10.67 15.38
CA VAL A 75 -2.69 -10.80 14.70
C VAL A 75 -3.41 -12.01 15.26
N THR A 76 -4.71 -11.88 15.52
CA THR A 76 -5.56 -12.93 16.11
C THR A 76 -6.86 -13.09 15.33
N GLY A 77 -7.36 -14.31 15.19
CA GLY A 77 -8.62 -14.63 14.54
C GLY A 77 -8.58 -14.45 13.01
N CYS A 78 -7.40 -14.37 12.41
CA CYS A 78 -7.23 -14.17 10.97
C CYS A 78 -6.82 -15.48 10.28
N THR A 79 -7.58 -15.87 9.27
CA THR A 79 -7.35 -17.08 8.46
C THR A 79 -7.28 -16.79 6.96
N VAL A 80 -7.26 -15.52 6.59
CA VAL A 80 -7.10 -15.07 5.20
C VAL A 80 -5.93 -14.10 5.09
N ALA A 81 -5.07 -14.32 4.12
CA ALA A 81 -3.97 -13.41 3.81
C ALA A 81 -3.81 -13.21 2.30
N ALA A 82 -3.34 -12.03 1.93
CA ALA A 82 -2.80 -11.79 0.61
C ALA A 82 -1.27 -11.70 0.68
N ALA A 83 -0.58 -12.54 -0.09
CA ALA A 83 0.86 -12.43 -0.27
C ALA A 83 1.18 -11.34 -1.30
N VAL A 84 2.09 -10.45 -0.93
CA VAL A 84 2.60 -9.37 -1.79
C VAL A 84 3.94 -9.82 -2.35
N ILE A 85 3.97 -10.12 -3.63
CA ILE A 85 5.09 -10.76 -4.31
C ILE A 85 5.75 -9.78 -5.27
N ALA A 86 7.08 -9.77 -5.30
CA ALA A 86 7.85 -9.01 -6.27
C ALA A 86 9.01 -9.83 -6.84
N SER A 87 9.33 -9.57 -8.11
CA SER A 87 10.47 -10.18 -8.81
C SER A 87 11.71 -9.29 -8.70
N SER A 88 12.84 -9.87 -8.33
CA SER A 88 14.15 -9.18 -8.35
C SER A 88 14.68 -8.92 -9.77
N GLN A 89 14.11 -9.58 -10.77
CA GLN A 89 14.49 -9.44 -12.17
C GLN A 89 13.83 -8.26 -12.87
N VAL A 90 12.85 -7.63 -12.23
CA VAL A 90 12.10 -6.49 -12.78
C VAL A 90 12.35 -5.25 -11.94
N GLU A 91 12.86 -4.22 -12.59
CA GLU A 91 13.07 -2.92 -11.96
C GLU A 91 11.75 -2.39 -11.37
N ARG A 92 11.82 -1.74 -10.22
CA ARG A 92 10.67 -1.11 -9.53
C ARG A 92 9.61 -2.09 -9.03
N SER A 93 9.80 -3.39 -9.18
CA SER A 93 8.84 -4.40 -8.72
C SER A 93 8.44 -4.23 -7.25
N ARG A 94 9.35 -3.75 -6.39
CA ARG A 94 9.06 -3.47 -4.98
C ARG A 94 8.11 -2.27 -4.80
N ILE A 95 8.27 -1.21 -5.61
CA ILE A 95 7.36 -0.06 -5.63
C ILE A 95 5.99 -0.55 -6.13
N HIS A 96 5.97 -1.28 -7.24
CA HIS A 96 4.75 -1.86 -7.79
C HIS A 96 4.02 -2.75 -6.78
N ALA A 97 4.74 -3.60 -6.06
CA ALA A 97 4.18 -4.45 -5.01
C ALA A 97 3.52 -3.62 -3.87
N GLY A 98 4.12 -2.50 -3.49
CA GLY A 98 3.54 -1.55 -2.53
C GLY A 98 2.25 -0.93 -3.04
N ILE A 99 2.22 -0.50 -4.30
CA ILE A 99 1.03 0.06 -4.95
C ILE A 99 -0.11 -0.97 -4.96
N LEU A 100 0.16 -2.19 -5.45
CA LEU A 100 -0.86 -3.24 -5.56
C LEU A 100 -1.40 -3.67 -4.20
N GLY A 101 -0.51 -3.87 -3.23
CA GLY A 101 -0.91 -4.30 -1.89
C GLY A 101 -1.74 -3.25 -1.17
N GLU A 102 -1.41 -1.96 -1.30
CA GLU A 102 -2.23 -0.91 -0.67
C GLU A 102 -3.56 -0.72 -1.40
N ALA A 103 -3.60 -0.86 -2.73
CA ALA A 103 -4.85 -0.88 -3.47
C ALA A 103 -5.79 -1.98 -2.93
N LEU A 104 -5.29 -3.19 -2.67
CA LEU A 104 -6.07 -4.28 -2.08
C LEU A 104 -6.50 -3.96 -0.64
N CYS A 105 -5.65 -3.34 0.18
CA CYS A 105 -6.02 -2.88 1.52
C CYS A 105 -7.18 -1.88 1.49
N LEU A 106 -7.17 -0.98 0.51
CA LEU A 106 -8.22 0.02 0.35
C LEU A 106 -9.51 -0.60 -0.22
N GLU A 107 -9.43 -1.61 -1.09
CA GLU A 107 -10.57 -2.42 -1.50
C GLU A 107 -11.24 -3.10 -0.28
N ALA A 108 -10.45 -3.79 0.54
CA ALA A 108 -10.94 -4.40 1.77
C ALA A 108 -11.59 -3.37 2.70
N THR A 109 -10.95 -2.20 2.88
CA THR A 109 -11.50 -1.11 3.69
C THR A 109 -12.81 -0.55 3.14
N ALA A 110 -12.93 -0.43 1.81
CA ALA A 110 -14.15 0.02 1.15
C ALA A 110 -15.32 -0.95 1.36
N MET A 111 -15.03 -2.25 1.58
CA MET A 111 -15.98 -3.31 1.91
C MET A 111 -16.14 -3.52 3.43
N GLU A 112 -15.66 -2.57 4.25
CA GLU A 112 -15.71 -2.65 5.72
C GLU A 112 -14.92 -3.82 6.33
N LEU A 113 -14.02 -4.41 5.57
CA LEU A 113 -13.09 -5.43 6.06
C LEU A 113 -11.86 -4.79 6.72
N GLY A 114 -11.31 -5.49 7.70
CA GLY A 114 -10.03 -5.16 8.32
C GLY A 114 -8.86 -5.62 7.47
N CYS A 115 -7.79 -4.82 7.42
CA CYS A 115 -6.54 -5.20 6.78
C CYS A 115 -5.33 -4.82 7.64
N CYS A 116 -4.23 -5.59 7.53
CA CYS A 116 -2.98 -5.27 8.19
C CYS A 116 -1.77 -5.76 7.40
N TRP A 117 -0.86 -4.84 7.07
CA TRP A 117 0.44 -5.16 6.50
C TRP A 117 1.36 -5.83 7.53
N ILE A 118 2.02 -6.93 7.13
CA ILE A 118 2.94 -7.69 7.97
C ILE A 118 4.15 -8.09 7.13
N SER A 119 5.33 -7.54 7.40
CA SER A 119 6.55 -7.79 6.62
C SER A 119 7.59 -8.69 7.29
N GLY A 120 7.62 -8.78 8.62
CA GLY A 120 8.70 -9.49 9.31
C GLY A 120 8.27 -10.42 10.44
N THR A 121 6.99 -10.38 10.82
CA THR A 121 6.48 -11.01 12.04
C THR A 121 5.51 -12.16 11.76
N TYR A 122 5.68 -12.86 10.64
CA TYR A 122 4.90 -14.05 10.31
C TYR A 122 5.80 -15.27 10.06
N ARG A 123 5.27 -16.48 10.22
CA ARG A 123 5.99 -17.75 10.01
C ARG A 123 6.09 -18.07 8.52
N LYS A 124 7.11 -17.56 7.83
CA LYS A 124 7.30 -17.73 6.38
C LYS A 124 7.16 -19.18 5.91
N LYS A 125 7.61 -20.16 6.71
CA LYS A 125 7.56 -21.60 6.37
C LYS A 125 6.13 -22.15 6.24
N LEU A 126 5.13 -21.47 6.81
CA LEU A 126 3.72 -21.87 6.73
C LEU A 126 3.01 -21.27 5.50
N LEU A 127 3.66 -20.36 4.79
CA LEU A 127 3.13 -19.78 3.57
C LEU A 127 3.73 -20.52 2.37
N GLN A 128 3.01 -21.54 1.88
CA GLN A 128 3.41 -22.32 0.72
C GLN A 128 2.73 -21.74 -0.53
N LEU A 129 3.50 -21.04 -1.35
CA LEU A 129 3.03 -20.44 -2.60
C LEU A 129 3.99 -20.79 -3.73
N PRO A 130 3.47 -21.02 -4.94
CA PRO A 130 4.31 -21.19 -6.12
C PRO A 130 4.95 -19.83 -6.45
N LEU A 131 6.26 -19.77 -6.35
CA LEU A 131 7.07 -18.61 -6.74
C LEU A 131 7.87 -18.96 -7.98
N ALA A 132 7.89 -18.04 -8.94
CA ALA A 132 8.77 -18.13 -10.10
C ALA A 132 10.21 -17.71 -9.72
N ASP A 133 11.17 -18.00 -10.60
CA ASP A 133 12.55 -17.61 -10.40
C ASP A 133 12.68 -16.09 -10.22
N GLY A 134 13.40 -15.69 -9.18
CA GLY A 134 13.57 -14.30 -8.82
C GLY A 134 12.40 -13.66 -8.04
N GLU A 135 11.28 -14.37 -7.86
CA GLU A 135 10.18 -13.87 -7.02
C GLU A 135 10.40 -14.11 -5.52
N ALA A 136 9.94 -13.16 -4.73
CA ALA A 136 9.93 -13.28 -3.27
C ALA A 136 8.66 -12.64 -2.68
N VAL A 137 8.16 -13.22 -1.58
CA VAL A 137 7.11 -12.61 -0.77
C VAL A 137 7.76 -11.52 0.09
N LEU A 138 7.42 -10.25 -0.18
CA LEU A 138 7.93 -9.09 0.54
C LEU A 138 7.19 -8.84 1.84
N ALA A 139 5.88 -9.06 1.81
CA ALA A 139 4.97 -8.89 2.94
C ALA A 139 3.72 -9.75 2.73
N ILE A 140 2.94 -9.90 3.78
CA ILE A 140 1.57 -10.41 3.71
C ILE A 140 0.61 -9.34 4.23
N ILE A 141 -0.62 -9.37 3.76
CA ILE A 141 -1.72 -8.54 4.24
C ILE A 141 -2.74 -9.48 4.89
N ALA A 142 -2.91 -9.39 6.20
CA ALA A 142 -4.00 -10.07 6.90
C ALA A 142 -5.33 -9.41 6.54
N LEU A 143 -6.37 -10.21 6.27
CA LEU A 143 -7.69 -9.76 5.81
C LEU A 143 -8.79 -10.49 6.58
N GLY A 144 -9.89 -9.81 6.88
CA GLY A 144 -11.04 -10.44 7.54
C GLY A 144 -12.03 -9.44 8.14
N VAL A 145 -13.06 -9.96 8.78
CA VAL A 145 -14.04 -9.15 9.51
C VAL A 145 -13.41 -8.61 10.78
N PRO A 146 -13.30 -7.29 10.97
CA PRO A 146 -12.64 -6.73 12.15
C PRO A 146 -13.47 -6.96 13.42
N LYS A 147 -12.80 -7.28 14.53
CA LYS A 147 -13.46 -7.43 15.83
C LYS A 147 -14.07 -6.13 16.35
N GLN A 148 -13.49 -5.01 15.98
CA GLN A 148 -13.95 -3.68 16.34
C GLN A 148 -13.89 -2.78 15.10
N MET A 149 -14.98 -2.09 14.82
CA MET A 149 -15.07 -1.13 13.72
C MET A 149 -14.50 0.24 14.09
N THR A 150 -14.24 0.50 15.39
CA THR A 150 -13.66 1.76 15.86
C THR A 150 -12.19 1.86 15.48
N GLN A 151 -11.84 2.93 14.83
CA GLN A 151 -10.46 3.22 14.45
C GLN A 151 -9.70 3.79 15.65
N PRO A 152 -8.56 3.20 16.03
CA PRO A 152 -7.69 3.82 17.00
C PRO A 152 -7.09 5.11 16.41
N PRO A 153 -6.77 6.12 17.26
CA PRO A 153 -6.09 7.32 16.80
C PRO A 153 -4.80 6.95 16.05
N ARG A 154 -4.62 7.50 14.86
CA ARG A 154 -3.42 7.26 14.06
C ARG A 154 -2.32 8.22 14.47
N LYS A 155 -1.21 7.69 14.96
CA LYS A 155 0.02 8.47 15.07
C LYS A 155 0.62 8.61 13.67
N ARG A 156 0.75 9.84 13.17
CA ARG A 156 1.42 10.16 11.90
C ARG A 156 2.34 11.35 12.13
N LYS A 157 3.42 11.41 11.34
CA LYS A 157 4.27 12.60 11.33
C LYS A 157 3.44 13.82 10.94
N PRO A 158 3.73 15.01 11.52
CA PRO A 158 3.20 16.26 11.00
C PRO A 158 3.55 16.41 9.52
N ILE A 159 2.66 17.04 8.74
CA ILE A 159 2.84 17.16 7.29
C ILE A 159 4.11 17.92 6.94
N GLU A 160 4.51 18.87 7.76
CA GLU A 160 5.70 19.71 7.60
C GLU A 160 7.00 18.89 7.67
N ARG A 161 6.96 17.69 8.29
CA ARG A 161 8.10 16.77 8.31
C ARG A 161 8.15 15.83 7.11
N LEU A 162 7.12 15.85 6.29
CA LEU A 162 6.99 15.02 5.10
C LEU A 162 7.10 15.84 3.82
N CYS A 163 6.96 17.18 3.91
CA CYS A 163 7.05 18.10 2.78
C CYS A 163 8.31 18.94 2.89
N GLU A 164 9.03 19.12 1.78
CA GLU A 164 10.07 20.12 1.65
C GLU A 164 9.47 21.45 1.19
N GLY A 165 9.81 22.51 1.91
CA GLY A 165 9.25 23.86 1.67
C GLY A 165 7.86 24.04 2.28
N ASP A 166 7.24 25.19 1.96
CA ASP A 166 5.91 25.54 2.47
C ASP A 166 4.81 24.87 1.62
N HIS A 167 4.33 23.73 2.08
CA HIS A 167 3.27 22.97 1.41
C HIS A 167 1.93 23.71 1.39
N THR A 168 1.73 24.75 2.21
CA THR A 168 0.49 25.54 2.22
C THR A 168 0.32 26.35 0.93
N LEU A 169 1.42 26.61 0.24
CA LEU A 169 1.44 27.32 -1.05
C LEU A 169 1.21 26.39 -2.25
N TRP A 170 1.13 25.08 -2.03
CA TRP A 170 0.91 24.13 -3.12
C TRP A 170 -0.54 24.20 -3.64
N PRO A 171 -0.79 23.88 -4.91
CA PRO A 171 -2.14 23.70 -5.43
C PRO A 171 -2.98 22.79 -4.55
N GLU A 172 -4.28 23.06 -4.44
CA GLU A 172 -5.18 22.33 -3.52
C GLU A 172 -5.16 20.82 -3.77
N GLU A 173 -5.12 20.40 -5.03
CA GLU A 173 -5.03 18.99 -5.39
C GLU A 173 -3.77 18.32 -4.83
N LEU A 174 -2.62 18.97 -4.93
CA LEU A 174 -1.35 18.46 -4.42
C LEU A 174 -1.31 18.47 -2.88
N ARG A 175 -1.94 19.45 -2.23
CA ARG A 175 -2.12 19.44 -0.76
C ARG A 175 -2.97 18.27 -0.31
N ARG A 176 -4.07 17.97 -1.02
CA ARG A 176 -4.89 16.79 -0.74
C ARG A 176 -4.12 15.48 -0.96
N ALA A 177 -3.31 15.40 -2.01
CA ALA A 177 -2.46 14.25 -2.27
C ALA A 177 -1.42 14.06 -1.16
N ALA A 178 -0.76 15.13 -0.73
CA ALA A 178 0.20 15.09 0.36
C ALA A 178 -0.44 14.63 1.69
N GLU A 179 -1.65 15.08 1.99
CA GLU A 179 -2.38 14.66 3.20
C GLU A 179 -2.80 13.18 3.11
N ALA A 180 -3.23 12.71 1.93
CA ALA A 180 -3.51 11.29 1.71
C ALA A 180 -2.25 10.43 1.90
N VAL A 181 -1.11 10.87 1.38
CA VAL A 181 0.20 10.24 1.57
C VAL A 181 0.60 10.21 3.04
N ARG A 182 0.33 11.27 3.81
CA ARG A 182 0.58 11.31 5.25
C ARG A 182 -0.18 10.20 6.01
N LEU A 183 -1.35 9.80 5.51
CA LEU A 183 -2.15 8.71 6.08
C LEU A 183 -1.69 7.32 5.67
N ALA A 184 -0.81 7.18 4.69
CA ALA A 184 -0.33 5.90 4.20
C ALA A 184 0.39 5.09 5.30
N PRO A 185 0.21 3.76 5.35
CA PRO A 185 0.97 2.92 6.27
C PRO A 185 2.41 2.76 5.80
N SER A 186 3.29 2.43 6.74
CA SER A 186 4.67 2.06 6.46
C SER A 186 5.19 1.07 7.50
N ALA A 187 6.28 0.39 7.20
CA ALA A 187 6.96 -0.48 8.13
C ALA A 187 7.27 0.30 9.43
N MET A 188 6.88 -0.25 10.58
CA MET A 188 7.02 0.35 11.91
C MET A 188 6.51 1.80 12.01
N ASN A 189 5.61 2.21 11.10
CA ASN A 189 5.11 3.59 11.00
C ASN A 189 6.20 4.65 10.81
N MET A 190 7.28 4.27 10.13
CA MET A 190 8.44 5.14 9.91
C MET A 190 8.17 6.29 8.95
N GLN A 191 7.19 6.15 8.03
CA GLN A 191 6.86 7.15 7.00
C GLN A 191 8.15 7.70 6.34
N PRO A 192 8.89 6.84 5.60
CA PRO A 192 10.26 7.13 5.19
C PRO A 192 10.36 7.95 3.88
N TRP A 193 9.30 8.62 3.51
CA TRP A 193 9.22 9.43 2.30
C TRP A 193 9.25 10.93 2.60
N THR A 194 9.69 11.68 1.60
CA THR A 194 9.63 13.14 1.55
C THR A 194 8.94 13.56 0.26
N MET A 195 8.10 14.57 0.33
CA MET A 195 7.41 15.18 -0.81
C MET A 195 7.94 16.57 -1.08
N LYS A 196 8.03 16.96 -2.34
CA LYS A 196 8.50 18.28 -2.76
C LYS A 196 7.76 18.76 -3.99
N LEU A 197 7.36 20.02 -3.99
CA LEU A 197 6.94 20.73 -5.20
C LEU A 197 8.03 21.71 -5.61
N GLY A 198 8.51 21.61 -6.82
CA GLY A 198 9.53 22.48 -7.35
C GLY A 198 9.96 22.06 -8.75
N ASN A 199 10.44 23.03 -9.55
CA ASN A 199 10.82 22.79 -10.94
C ASN A 199 9.70 22.12 -11.78
N TYR A 200 8.45 22.55 -11.59
CA TYR A 200 7.26 21.99 -12.24
C TYR A 200 7.05 20.49 -11.98
N ARG A 201 7.53 19.98 -10.83
CA ARG A 201 7.40 18.57 -10.45
C ARG A 201 6.88 18.44 -9.03
N PHE A 202 5.87 17.61 -8.87
CA PHE A 202 5.49 17.07 -7.57
C PHE A 202 6.20 15.73 -7.41
N SER A 203 7.18 15.69 -6.53
CA SER A 203 8.14 14.59 -6.42
C SER A 203 8.14 13.94 -5.05
N PHE A 204 8.54 12.67 -5.05
CA PHE A 204 8.65 11.81 -3.89
C PHE A 204 10.05 11.22 -3.80
N ASP A 205 10.65 11.30 -2.63
CA ASP A 205 11.90 10.63 -2.33
C ASP A 205 11.73 9.67 -1.14
N ALA A 206 12.49 8.57 -1.19
CA ALA A 206 12.59 7.60 -0.11
C ALA A 206 13.92 6.84 -0.23
N PRO A 207 14.49 6.33 0.88
CA PRO A 207 15.66 5.45 0.83
C PRO A 207 15.37 4.18 0.01
N ASP A 208 16.37 3.64 -0.68
CA ASP A 208 16.23 2.43 -1.53
C ASP A 208 15.62 1.23 -0.79
N ARG A 209 15.93 1.08 0.51
CA ARG A 209 15.33 0.03 1.37
C ARG A 209 13.84 0.21 1.62
N ALA A 210 13.27 1.39 1.34
CA ALA A 210 11.87 1.74 1.60
C ALA A 210 11.00 1.75 0.32
N GLN A 211 11.43 1.08 -0.75
CA GLN A 211 10.69 1.05 -2.02
C GLN A 211 9.26 0.50 -1.88
N LEU A 212 9.05 -0.49 -1.01
CA LEU A 212 7.70 -1.01 -0.74
C LEU A 212 6.82 0.07 -0.09
N ASP A 213 7.36 0.75 0.93
CA ASP A 213 6.66 1.85 1.63
C ASP A 213 6.38 3.03 0.68
N LEU A 214 7.33 3.34 -0.21
CA LEU A 214 7.14 4.35 -1.25
C LEU A 214 5.97 3.98 -2.16
N GLY A 215 5.89 2.74 -2.63
CA GLY A 215 4.76 2.25 -3.44
C GLY A 215 3.41 2.42 -2.74
N ILE A 216 3.34 2.15 -1.44
CA ILE A 216 2.15 2.38 -0.62
C ILE A 216 1.77 3.88 -0.62
N ALA A 217 2.75 4.77 -0.43
CA ALA A 217 2.54 6.21 -0.45
C ALA A 217 2.07 6.72 -1.82
N LEU A 218 2.68 6.23 -2.91
CA LEU A 218 2.29 6.57 -4.29
C LEU A 218 0.87 6.12 -4.62
N CYS A 219 0.42 4.97 -4.11
CA CYS A 219 -0.97 4.53 -4.26
C CYS A 219 -1.95 5.56 -3.67
N HIS A 220 -1.65 6.10 -2.50
CA HIS A 220 -2.48 7.15 -1.88
C HIS A 220 -2.47 8.45 -2.69
N ALA A 221 -1.32 8.87 -3.21
CA ALA A 221 -1.22 10.04 -4.08
C ALA A 221 -2.07 9.86 -5.34
N GLU A 222 -1.88 8.75 -6.07
CA GLU A 222 -2.59 8.44 -7.31
C GLU A 222 -4.12 8.46 -7.14
N LEU A 223 -4.61 7.93 -6.03
CA LEU A 223 -6.04 7.88 -5.76
C LEU A 223 -6.69 9.24 -5.46
N THR A 224 -5.89 10.27 -5.23
CA THR A 224 -6.36 11.63 -4.92
C THR A 224 -6.08 12.64 -6.03
N LEU A 225 -5.22 12.28 -6.99
CA LEU A 225 -4.93 13.07 -8.17
C LEU A 225 -6.01 12.85 -9.24
N SER A 226 -6.67 13.91 -9.67
CA SER A 226 -7.75 13.91 -10.68
C SER A 226 -7.29 14.48 -12.02
N SER A 227 -6.34 15.42 -12.00
CA SER A 227 -5.76 16.01 -13.19
C SER A 227 -4.98 14.98 -14.00
N PRO A 228 -5.04 15.03 -15.36
CA PRO A 228 -4.22 14.13 -16.18
C PRO A 228 -2.73 14.32 -15.90
N HIS A 229 -2.05 13.24 -15.58
CA HIS A 229 -0.62 13.22 -15.29
C HIS A 229 0.01 11.90 -15.75
N THR A 230 1.33 11.84 -15.76
CA THR A 230 2.12 10.64 -16.00
C THR A 230 3.16 10.50 -14.91
N TRP A 231 3.25 9.31 -14.34
CA TRP A 231 4.27 9.00 -13.34
C TRP A 231 5.61 8.73 -14.01
N HIS A 232 6.61 9.44 -13.55
CA HIS A 232 8.02 9.21 -13.87
C HIS A 232 8.71 8.59 -12.67
N PHE A 233 9.70 7.75 -12.93
CA PHE A 233 10.48 7.08 -11.89
C PHE A 233 11.97 7.30 -12.14
N ARG A 234 12.76 7.30 -11.07
CA ARG A 234 14.19 7.50 -11.07
C ARG A 234 14.90 6.71 -12.16
N GLN A 235 15.64 7.40 -12.98
CA GLN A 235 16.54 6.83 -14.00
C GLN A 235 18.01 7.09 -13.65
N SER A 236 18.29 8.15 -12.89
CA SER A 236 19.63 8.50 -12.40
C SER A 236 19.62 8.82 -10.91
N ARG A 237 20.80 8.81 -10.27
CA ARG A 237 20.92 9.17 -8.83
C ARG A 237 20.52 10.60 -8.51
N ARG A 238 20.39 11.47 -9.52
CA ARG A 238 19.98 12.88 -9.35
C ARG A 238 18.46 13.06 -9.41
N ASP A 239 17.75 12.08 -9.92
CA ASP A 239 16.29 12.14 -10.03
C ASP A 239 15.64 11.77 -8.69
N PRO A 240 14.48 12.35 -8.35
CA PRO A 240 13.64 11.87 -7.25
C PRO A 240 13.23 10.41 -7.50
N ALA A 241 12.80 9.71 -6.47
CA ALA A 241 12.39 8.31 -6.58
C ALA A 241 11.18 8.13 -7.50
N ALA A 242 10.22 9.08 -7.44
CA ALA A 242 9.08 9.18 -8.36
C ALA A 242 8.59 10.62 -8.44
N TRP A 243 7.99 11.01 -9.56
CA TRP A 243 7.38 12.34 -9.73
C TRP A 243 6.31 12.36 -10.81
N ILE A 244 5.46 13.39 -10.77
CA ILE A 244 4.61 13.84 -11.87
C ILE A 244 5.00 15.25 -12.26
N GLU A 245 4.80 15.62 -13.52
CA GLU A 245 5.01 16.99 -13.99
C GLU A 245 3.75 17.82 -13.76
N GLU A 246 3.91 19.01 -13.21
CA GLU A 246 2.84 20.00 -13.09
C GLU A 246 2.61 20.62 -14.48
N LYS A 247 1.35 20.65 -14.92
CA LYS A 247 0.94 21.25 -16.19
C LYS A 247 0.61 22.73 -16.02
#